data_fa5ac6fddc49c40cc2f27650e3499431
#
_entry.id   fa5ac6fddc49c40cc2f27650e3499431
#
_cell.length_a   1.000
_cell.length_b   1.000
_cell.length_c   1.000
_cell.angle_alpha   90.00
_cell.angle_beta   90.00
_cell.angle_gamma   90.00
#
_symmetry.space_group_name_H-M   'P 1'
#
loop_
_entity.id
_entity.type
_entity.pdbx_description
1 polymer ?
#
loop_
_entity_poly.entity_id
_entity_poly.type
_entity_poly.pdbx_seq_one_letter_code
_entity_poly.pdbx_strand_id
1 'polypeptide(L)'
;ELYNLGMCLVTDVELSPDDAVELDAGAIRARATSLLRDILSDPAPRQRDIPTIMGFAAAVGLSAAAAAEPGSQRRAVGAELVATALAVGTNQTYRLLSHDYLRSRTERLDAPALGQAEERIRGLDRSELVAHAADLAGRLAGEVG
;
A
#
# COMPACT_ATOMS: atom_id res chain seq x y z
N GLU A 1 -13.77 5.95 -6.73
CA GLU A 1 -13.48 6.37 -5.34
C GLU A 1 -12.14 5.87 -4.83
N LEU A 2 -11.83 4.57 -4.95
CA LEU A 2 -10.53 4.01 -4.52
C LEU A 2 -9.35 4.63 -5.24
N TYR A 3 -9.47 4.92 -6.52
CA TYR A 3 -8.40 5.57 -7.27
C TYR A 3 -8.11 6.97 -6.73
N ASN A 4 -9.16 7.75 -6.46
CA ASN A 4 -8.99 9.10 -5.95
C ASN A 4 -8.30 9.08 -4.59
N LEU A 5 -8.71 8.18 -3.71
CA LEU A 5 -8.11 8.05 -2.39
C LEU A 5 -6.67 7.56 -2.49
N GLY A 6 -6.41 6.58 -3.36
CA GLY A 6 -5.06 6.09 -3.59
C GLY A 6 -4.14 7.17 -4.15
N MET A 7 -4.63 7.97 -5.10
CA MET A 7 -3.86 9.08 -5.64
C MET A 7 -3.57 10.15 -4.60
N CYS A 8 -4.53 10.43 -3.72
CA CYS A 8 -4.31 11.35 -2.62
C CYS A 8 -3.20 10.86 -1.69
N LEU A 9 -3.18 9.58 -1.37
CA LEU A 9 -2.13 9.00 -0.52
C LEU A 9 -0.76 9.09 -1.16
N VAL A 10 -0.64 8.80 -2.45
CA VAL A 10 0.64 8.88 -3.17
C VAL A 10 1.09 10.32 -3.27
N THR A 11 0.18 11.25 -3.56
CA THR A 11 0.49 12.67 -3.64
C THR A 11 0.99 13.19 -2.30
N ASP A 12 0.36 12.77 -1.19
CA ASP A 12 0.80 13.14 0.15
C ASP A 12 2.26 12.76 0.41
N VAL A 13 2.67 11.57 -0.04
CA VAL A 13 4.07 11.13 0.08
C VAL A 13 5.03 12.05 -0.69
N GLU A 14 4.56 12.65 -1.78
CA GLU A 14 5.38 13.51 -2.64
C GLU A 14 5.39 14.98 -2.21
N LEU A 15 4.39 15.41 -1.44
CA LEU A 15 4.32 16.79 -0.98
C LEU A 15 5.35 17.06 0.10
N SER A 16 5.89 18.28 0.10
CA SER A 16 6.73 18.71 1.21
C SER A 16 5.84 18.91 2.45
N PRO A 17 6.43 18.86 3.67
CA PRO A 17 5.65 19.12 4.89
C PRO A 17 4.90 20.45 4.87
N ASP A 18 5.43 21.46 4.21
CA ASP A 18 4.81 22.78 4.14
C ASP A 18 3.57 22.80 3.26
N ASP A 19 3.54 21.98 2.20
CA ASP A 19 2.43 21.89 1.28
C ASP A 19 1.28 21.03 1.83
N ALA A 20 1.59 20.16 2.79
CA ALA A 20 0.62 19.24 3.39
C ALA A 20 -0.20 19.83 4.54
N VAL A 21 0.00 21.12 4.87
CA VAL A 21 -0.54 21.76 6.09
C VAL A 21 -2.07 21.77 6.15
N GLU A 22 -2.76 21.76 4.99
CA GLU A 22 -4.22 21.83 4.97
C GLU A 22 -4.91 20.46 4.93
N LEU A 23 -4.13 19.37 4.80
CA LEU A 23 -4.68 18.02 4.74
C LEU A 23 -4.29 17.27 6.02
N ASP A 24 -5.29 16.73 6.70
CA ASP A 24 -5.01 15.82 7.82
C ASP A 24 -4.60 14.46 7.23
N ALA A 25 -3.34 14.38 6.81
CA ALA A 25 -2.77 13.21 6.17
C ALA A 25 -2.89 11.96 7.07
N GLY A 26 -2.75 12.14 8.38
CA GLY A 26 -2.88 11.05 9.33
C GLY A 26 -4.29 10.47 9.35
N ALA A 27 -5.32 11.33 9.37
CA ALA A 27 -6.71 10.88 9.36
C ALA A 27 -7.06 10.20 8.04
N ILE A 28 -6.61 10.75 6.92
CA ILE A 28 -6.83 10.16 5.59
C ILE A 28 -6.20 8.78 5.52
N ARG A 29 -4.96 8.65 6.00
CA ARG A 29 -4.23 7.39 6.00
C ARG A 29 -4.94 6.33 6.86
N ALA A 30 -5.37 6.70 8.07
CA ALA A 30 -6.06 5.80 8.97
C ALA A 30 -7.37 5.30 8.36
N ARG A 31 -8.13 6.20 7.75
CA ARG A 31 -9.40 5.84 7.09
C ARG A 31 -9.15 4.93 5.88
N ALA A 32 -8.14 5.24 5.07
CA ALA A 32 -7.79 4.43 3.90
C ALA A 32 -7.34 3.03 4.32
N THR A 33 -6.55 2.92 5.37
CA THR A 33 -6.08 1.64 5.87
C THR A 33 -7.24 0.78 6.38
N SER A 34 -8.17 1.38 7.12
CA SER A 34 -9.35 0.68 7.61
C SER A 34 -10.26 0.23 6.47
N LEU A 35 -10.44 1.08 5.46
CA LEU A 35 -11.24 0.75 4.28
C LEU A 35 -10.60 -0.43 3.52
N LEU A 36 -9.31 -0.40 3.33
CA LEU A 36 -8.59 -1.49 2.66
C LEU A 36 -8.77 -2.81 3.42
N ARG A 37 -8.61 -2.78 4.74
CA ARG A 37 -8.82 -3.97 5.58
C ARG A 37 -10.22 -4.53 5.37
N ASP A 38 -11.23 -3.66 5.37
CA ASP A 38 -12.62 -4.09 5.23
C ASP A 38 -12.88 -4.69 3.84
N ILE A 39 -12.33 -4.08 2.79
CA ILE A 39 -12.47 -4.58 1.42
C ILE A 39 -11.82 -5.97 1.29
N LEU A 40 -10.63 -6.13 1.82
CA LEU A 40 -9.89 -7.40 1.72
C LEU A 40 -10.42 -8.48 2.66
N SER A 41 -11.29 -8.13 3.59
CA SER A 41 -11.97 -9.09 4.46
C SER A 41 -13.14 -9.78 3.76
N ASP A 42 -13.54 -9.30 2.59
CA ASP A 42 -14.60 -9.93 1.80
C ASP A 42 -14.09 -11.29 1.30
N PRO A 43 -14.76 -12.41 1.64
CA PRO A 43 -14.31 -13.73 1.18
C PRO A 43 -14.51 -13.98 -0.31
N ALA A 44 -15.25 -13.12 -1.02
CA ALA A 44 -15.54 -13.27 -2.44
C ALA A 44 -15.35 -11.95 -3.20
N PRO A 45 -14.14 -11.37 -3.21
CA PRO A 45 -13.90 -10.15 -3.96
C PRO A 45 -14.10 -10.41 -5.46
N ARG A 46 -14.67 -9.43 -6.16
CA ARG A 46 -14.84 -9.55 -7.60
C ARG A 46 -13.49 -9.57 -8.28
N GLN A 47 -13.22 -10.59 -9.08
CA GLN A 47 -11.94 -10.76 -9.76
C GLN A 47 -11.55 -9.55 -10.62
N ARG A 48 -12.52 -8.91 -11.26
CA ARG A 48 -12.28 -7.74 -12.11
C ARG A 48 -11.84 -6.51 -11.32
N ASP A 49 -12.13 -6.48 -10.01
CA ASP A 49 -11.81 -5.34 -9.16
C ASP A 49 -10.43 -5.49 -8.49
N ILE A 50 -9.84 -6.67 -8.55
CA ILE A 50 -8.56 -6.95 -7.88
C ILE A 50 -7.45 -5.97 -8.30
N PRO A 51 -7.21 -5.68 -9.58
CA PRO A 51 -6.17 -4.71 -9.94
C PRO A 51 -6.39 -3.32 -9.35
N THR A 52 -7.66 -2.88 -9.25
CA THR A 52 -8.01 -1.60 -8.63
C THR A 52 -7.73 -1.65 -7.12
N ILE A 53 -8.15 -2.72 -6.47
CA ILE A 53 -7.92 -2.92 -5.03
C ILE A 53 -6.43 -3.00 -4.74
N MET A 54 -5.65 -3.67 -5.57
CA MET A 54 -4.20 -3.79 -5.39
C MET A 54 -3.49 -2.45 -5.59
N GLY A 55 -3.94 -1.63 -6.54
CA GLY A 55 -3.40 -0.28 -6.67
C GLY A 55 -3.63 0.56 -5.42
N PHE A 56 -4.82 0.47 -4.85
CA PHE A 56 -5.14 1.11 -3.59
C PHE A 56 -4.31 0.54 -2.43
N ALA A 57 -4.16 -0.78 -2.38
CA ALA A 57 -3.33 -1.44 -1.36
C ALA A 57 -1.87 -0.96 -1.41
N ALA A 58 -1.31 -0.85 -2.61
CA ALA A 58 0.06 -0.35 -2.79
C ALA A 58 0.17 1.11 -2.30
N ALA A 59 -0.82 1.94 -2.60
CA ALA A 59 -0.84 3.33 -2.13
C ALA A 59 -0.89 3.41 -0.61
N VAL A 60 -1.73 2.59 0.02
CA VAL A 60 -1.80 2.50 1.49
C VAL A 60 -0.46 2.06 2.07
N GLY A 61 0.15 1.03 1.49
CA GLY A 61 1.45 0.52 1.94
C GLY A 61 2.55 1.57 1.83
N LEU A 62 2.62 2.27 0.70
CA LEU A 62 3.61 3.34 0.50
C LEU A 62 3.41 4.47 1.50
N SER A 63 2.17 4.91 1.70
CA SER A 63 1.86 5.97 2.65
C SER A 63 2.21 5.58 4.08
N ALA A 64 1.90 4.35 4.48
CA ALA A 64 2.23 3.85 5.81
C ALA A 64 3.74 3.78 6.01
N ALA A 65 4.47 3.29 5.01
CA ALA A 65 5.93 3.20 5.07
C ALA A 65 6.57 4.60 5.17
N ALA A 66 6.09 5.55 4.38
CA ALA A 66 6.61 6.91 4.37
C ALA A 66 6.41 7.63 5.71
N ALA A 67 5.31 7.35 6.40
CA ALA A 67 4.99 7.96 7.69
C ALA A 67 5.69 7.26 8.86
N ALA A 68 6.24 6.07 8.66
CA ALA A 68 6.85 5.28 9.72
C ALA A 68 8.32 5.62 9.90
N GLU A 69 8.83 5.37 11.11
CA GLU A 69 10.25 5.56 11.41
C GLU A 69 11.10 4.58 10.60
N PRO A 70 12.29 5.04 10.12
CA PRO A 70 13.23 4.13 9.45
C PRO A 70 13.58 2.93 10.33
N GLY A 71 13.55 1.73 9.74
CA GLY A 71 13.86 0.50 10.45
C GLY A 71 12.72 -0.05 11.32
N SER A 72 11.58 0.65 11.37
CA SER A 72 10.44 0.18 12.17
C SER A 72 9.73 -1.00 11.51
N GLN A 73 9.03 -1.77 12.34
CA GLN A 73 8.19 -2.87 11.86
C GLN A 73 7.10 -2.35 10.93
N ARG A 74 6.52 -1.20 11.25
CA ARG A 74 5.47 -0.60 10.43
C ARG A 74 5.96 -0.23 9.03
N ARG A 75 7.18 0.30 8.92
CA ARG A 75 7.78 0.59 7.61
C ARG A 75 7.98 -0.70 6.80
N ALA A 76 8.46 -1.75 7.44
CA ALA A 76 8.64 -3.05 6.80
C ALA A 76 7.31 -3.63 6.31
N VAL A 77 6.27 -3.55 7.12
CA VAL A 77 4.92 -4.04 6.75
C VAL A 77 4.36 -3.23 5.58
N GLY A 78 4.54 -1.91 5.61
CA GLY A 78 4.10 -1.04 4.51
C GLY A 78 4.78 -1.38 3.19
N ALA A 79 6.10 -1.54 3.22
CA ALA A 79 6.88 -1.92 2.03
C ALA A 79 6.46 -3.31 1.52
N GLU A 80 6.20 -4.25 2.41
CA GLU A 80 5.75 -5.58 2.01
C GLU A 80 4.36 -5.57 1.39
N LEU A 81 3.47 -4.71 1.88
CA LEU A 81 2.16 -4.54 1.26
C LEU A 81 2.30 -4.01 -0.18
N VAL A 82 3.21 -3.05 -0.41
CA VAL A 82 3.49 -2.58 -1.77
C VAL A 82 3.98 -3.74 -2.63
N ALA A 83 4.99 -4.47 -2.18
CA ALA A 83 5.56 -5.58 -2.95
C ALA A 83 4.50 -6.64 -3.27
N THR A 84 3.66 -6.99 -2.30
CA THR A 84 2.59 -7.98 -2.46
C THR A 84 1.55 -7.51 -3.47
N ALA A 85 1.10 -6.27 -3.36
CA ALA A 85 0.12 -5.70 -4.28
C ALA A 85 0.65 -5.65 -5.71
N LEU A 86 1.92 -5.26 -5.89
CA LEU A 86 2.54 -5.20 -7.21
C LEU A 86 2.72 -6.60 -7.81
N ALA A 87 2.99 -7.61 -6.97
CA ALA A 87 3.12 -8.99 -7.43
C ALA A 87 1.79 -9.56 -7.93
N VAL A 88 0.67 -9.18 -7.31
CA VAL A 88 -0.68 -9.55 -7.80
C VAL A 88 -0.97 -8.83 -9.10
N GLY A 89 -0.66 -7.56 -9.18
CA GLY A 89 -0.88 -6.74 -10.35
C GLY A 89 -1.84 -5.58 -10.08
N THR A 90 -1.47 -4.39 -10.53
CA THR A 90 -2.26 -3.17 -10.35
C THR A 90 -2.77 -2.68 -11.71
N ASN A 91 -3.76 -1.80 -11.68
CA ASN A 91 -4.27 -1.19 -12.89
C ASN A 91 -3.28 -0.10 -13.35
N GLN A 92 -2.73 -0.26 -14.55
CA GLN A 92 -1.68 0.60 -15.10
C GLN A 92 -2.21 1.88 -15.75
N THR A 93 -3.52 2.12 -15.72
CA THR A 93 -4.13 3.29 -16.37
C THR A 93 -3.68 4.60 -15.71
N TYR A 94 -3.48 4.59 -14.41
CA TYR A 94 -3.09 5.78 -13.66
C TYR A 94 -1.60 5.74 -13.35
N ARG A 95 -0.87 6.77 -13.79
CA ARG A 95 0.59 6.84 -13.62
C ARG A 95 1.02 6.69 -12.15
N LEU A 96 0.35 7.39 -11.24
CA LEU A 96 0.71 7.39 -9.82
C LEU A 96 0.42 6.05 -9.13
N LEU A 97 -0.39 5.20 -9.75
CA LEU A 97 -0.72 3.88 -9.23
C LEU A 97 -0.16 2.77 -10.11
N SER A 98 0.73 3.11 -11.06
CA SER A 98 1.37 2.13 -11.92
C SER A 98 2.43 1.34 -11.15
N HIS A 99 2.70 0.13 -11.61
CA HIS A 99 3.69 -0.76 -11.01
C HIS A 99 5.06 -0.08 -10.87
N ASP A 100 5.56 0.47 -11.97
CA ASP A 100 6.92 1.03 -11.98
C ASP A 100 7.03 2.25 -11.08
N TYR A 101 6.01 3.09 -11.06
CA TYR A 101 6.02 4.29 -10.25
C TYR A 101 6.00 3.95 -8.75
N LEU A 102 5.06 3.08 -8.35
CA LEU A 102 4.93 2.69 -6.94
C LEU A 102 6.16 1.94 -6.44
N ARG A 103 6.70 1.04 -7.27
CA ARG A 103 7.92 0.32 -6.89
C ARG A 103 9.11 1.27 -6.75
N SER A 104 9.27 2.18 -7.69
CA SER A 104 10.36 3.15 -7.67
C SER A 104 10.30 4.05 -6.44
N ARG A 105 9.10 4.51 -6.07
CA ARG A 105 8.92 5.34 -4.88
C ARG A 105 9.25 4.57 -3.61
N THR A 106 8.80 3.33 -3.52
CA THR A 106 9.08 2.48 -2.36
C THR A 106 10.56 2.16 -2.25
N GLU A 107 11.23 1.90 -3.37
CA GLU A 107 12.66 1.65 -3.42
C GLU A 107 13.47 2.87 -2.94
N ARG A 108 13.08 4.06 -3.36
CA ARG A 108 13.74 5.29 -2.88
C ARG A 108 13.55 5.51 -1.39
N LEU A 109 12.39 5.11 -0.87
CA LEU A 109 12.08 5.27 0.54
C LEU A 109 12.89 4.29 1.40
N ASP A 110 12.93 3.02 1.01
CA ASP A 110 13.61 1.97 1.78
C ASP A 110 13.88 0.76 0.89
N ALA A 111 14.98 0.82 0.13
CA ALA A 111 15.35 -0.25 -0.78
C ALA A 111 15.57 -1.60 -0.07
N PRO A 112 16.25 -1.66 1.11
CA PRO A 112 16.41 -2.94 1.82
C PRO A 112 15.08 -3.56 2.24
N ALA A 113 14.13 -2.76 2.75
CA ALA A 113 12.83 -3.27 3.16
C ALA A 113 12.05 -3.83 1.98
N LEU A 114 12.09 -3.14 0.83
CA LEU A 114 11.44 -3.61 -0.39
C LEU A 114 12.06 -4.92 -0.87
N GLY A 115 13.39 -5.00 -0.94
CA GLY A 115 14.09 -6.19 -1.39
C GLY A 115 13.81 -7.40 -0.50
N GLN A 116 13.80 -7.22 0.81
CA GLN A 116 13.47 -8.28 1.76
C GLN A 116 12.03 -8.75 1.59
N ALA A 117 11.11 -7.80 1.38
CA ALA A 117 9.72 -8.13 1.16
C ALA A 117 9.54 -8.95 -0.13
N GLU A 118 10.19 -8.52 -1.21
CA GLU A 118 10.14 -9.25 -2.48
C GLU A 118 10.63 -10.68 -2.34
N GLU A 119 11.67 -10.91 -1.53
CA GLU A 119 12.18 -12.25 -1.23
C GLU A 119 11.15 -13.08 -0.44
N ARG A 120 10.52 -12.47 0.57
CA ARG A 120 9.55 -13.21 1.41
C ARG A 120 8.34 -13.69 0.64
N ILE A 121 7.88 -12.91 -0.34
CA ILE A 121 6.68 -13.27 -1.13
C ILE A 121 6.99 -14.10 -2.37
N ARG A 122 8.27 -14.30 -2.68
CA ARG A 122 8.66 -15.09 -3.83
C ARG A 122 8.11 -16.53 -3.68
N GLY A 123 7.47 -17.02 -4.71
CA GLY A 123 6.89 -18.36 -4.69
C GLY A 123 5.45 -18.45 -4.23
N LEU A 124 4.86 -17.36 -3.75
CA LEU A 124 3.44 -17.34 -3.43
C LEU A 124 2.61 -17.23 -4.70
N ASP A 125 1.53 -18.02 -4.78
CA ASP A 125 0.59 -17.89 -5.90
C ASP A 125 -0.32 -16.67 -5.71
N ARG A 126 -1.15 -16.37 -6.70
CA ARG A 126 -2.03 -15.20 -6.69
C ARG A 126 -2.97 -15.21 -5.48
N SER A 127 -3.56 -16.35 -5.18
CA SER A 127 -4.48 -16.48 -4.04
C SER A 127 -3.78 -16.23 -2.71
N GLU A 128 -2.59 -16.79 -2.56
CA GLU A 128 -1.75 -16.59 -1.37
C GLU A 128 -1.33 -15.13 -1.23
N LEU A 129 -0.99 -14.48 -2.34
CA LEU A 129 -0.62 -13.06 -2.33
C LEU A 129 -1.79 -12.17 -1.89
N VAL A 130 -3.00 -12.43 -2.39
CA VAL A 130 -4.19 -11.65 -1.99
C VAL A 130 -4.47 -11.84 -0.50
N ALA A 131 -4.38 -13.08 -0.01
CA ALA A 131 -4.56 -13.35 1.42
C ALA A 131 -3.47 -12.68 2.26
N HIS A 132 -2.24 -12.66 1.78
CA HIS A 132 -1.13 -12.00 2.47
C HIS A 132 -1.33 -10.48 2.51
N ALA A 133 -1.82 -9.88 1.42
CA ALA A 133 -2.16 -8.46 1.41
C ALA A 133 -3.24 -8.13 2.45
N ALA A 134 -4.23 -8.99 2.59
CA ALA A 134 -5.28 -8.84 3.61
C ALA A 134 -4.69 -8.88 5.03
N ASP A 135 -3.76 -9.79 5.29
CA ASP A 135 -3.08 -9.90 6.58
C ASP A 135 -2.28 -8.63 6.88
N LEU A 136 -1.51 -8.15 5.92
CA LEU A 136 -0.70 -6.94 6.08
C LEU A 136 -1.57 -5.71 6.32
N ALA A 137 -2.67 -5.58 5.59
CA ALA A 137 -3.62 -4.48 5.79
C ALA A 137 -4.22 -4.51 7.20
N GLY A 138 -4.58 -5.71 7.67
CA GLY A 138 -5.07 -5.89 9.03
C GLY A 138 -4.05 -5.49 10.09
N ARG A 139 -2.79 -5.83 9.87
CA ARG A 139 -1.70 -5.46 10.78
C ARG A 139 -1.50 -3.95 10.82
N LEU A 140 -1.52 -3.29 9.67
CA LEU A 140 -1.40 -1.83 9.61
C LEU A 140 -2.58 -1.13 10.31
N ALA A 141 -3.79 -1.64 10.13
CA ALA A 141 -4.99 -1.09 10.78
C ALA A 141 -4.95 -1.31 12.30
N GLY A 142 -4.49 -2.48 12.75
CA GLY A 142 -4.40 -2.81 14.17
C GLY A 142 -3.33 -2.03 14.92
N GLU A 143 -2.25 -1.68 14.26
CA GLU A 143 -1.12 -0.96 14.87
C GLU A 143 -1.38 0.54 15.02
N VAL A 144 -2.49 1.04 14.51
CA VAL A 144 -2.85 2.46 14.60
C VAL A 144 -3.38 2.82 15.98
N GLY A 145 -3.68 1.81 16.78
CA GLY A 145 -4.17 2.02 18.13
C GLY A 145 -3.20 2.74 19.04
#